data_90c4581fc5a3309760acd5fdeec3dad4
#
_entry.id   90c4581fc5a3309760acd5fdeec3dad4
#
_cell.length_a   1.000
_cell.length_b   1.000
_cell.length_c   1.000
_cell.angle_alpha   90.00
_cell.angle_beta   90.00
_cell.angle_gamma   90.00
#
_symmetry.space_group_name_H-M   'P 1'
#
loop_
_entity.id
_entity.type
_entity.pdbx_description
1 polymer ?
#
loop_
_entity_poly.entity_id
_entity_poly.type
_entity_poly.pdbx_seq_one_letter_code
_entity_poly.pdbx_strand_id
1 'polypeptide(L)'
;IRMFKIDGLAINSKLGEERLRRLFDKVMLESGNEVVFNLDATAGRRAGYHMLNRYGNIFLENRYTDWGNYYPYHTLRNLWMLSKYVPAEILQIEFLNKWRNPDKYPTGDPFAPVNYSFDYLFAVTMAGQPLAWMEAANLLEEAFATGSLIKEYRSMQHAFHQGTILPVGEEPSGRSFTGFQSVISPYEGFLLLYRESTPESTRIIDTWLPEGTDVQLIPVLGDTGQTQMSVAENGRIRVSLRNPDSFAMYRYKIIGRKK
;
A
#
# COMPACT_ATOMS: atom_id res chain seq x y z
N ILE A 1 -22.31 -0.27 18.53
CA ILE A 1 -21.53 0.34 17.44
C ILE A 1 -20.08 0.02 17.73
N ARG A 2 -19.36 -0.58 16.76
CA ARG A 2 -17.95 -0.95 16.94
C ARG A 2 -17.01 -0.10 16.09
N MET A 3 -17.52 0.66 15.11
CA MET A 3 -16.72 1.51 14.26
C MET A 3 -17.39 2.88 14.05
N PHE A 4 -16.60 3.94 14.15
CA PHE A 4 -17.00 5.30 13.81
C PHE A 4 -16.11 5.82 12.68
N LYS A 5 -16.70 6.17 11.55
CA LYS A 5 -16.01 6.96 10.54
C LYS A 5 -16.14 8.43 10.89
N ILE A 6 -15.02 9.10 11.02
CA ILE A 6 -14.94 10.53 11.34
C ILE A 6 -14.50 11.27 10.09
N ASP A 7 -15.41 12.04 9.51
CA ASP A 7 -15.22 12.81 8.30
C ASP A 7 -15.51 14.30 8.56
N GLY A 8 -14.97 15.16 7.69
CA GLY A 8 -15.28 16.60 7.70
C GLY A 8 -14.73 17.38 8.92
N LEU A 9 -13.98 16.78 9.80
CA LEU A 9 -13.41 17.49 10.96
C LEU A 9 -12.24 18.39 10.51
N ALA A 10 -12.50 19.69 10.50
CA ALA A 10 -11.44 20.68 10.37
C ALA A 10 -10.76 20.88 11.73
N ILE A 11 -9.60 20.29 11.94
CA ILE A 11 -8.77 20.51 13.12
C ILE A 11 -7.82 21.65 12.80
N ASN A 12 -8.23 22.88 13.11
CA ASN A 12 -7.51 24.10 12.72
C ASN A 12 -6.67 24.69 13.86
N SER A 13 -6.71 24.07 15.02
CA SER A 13 -6.04 24.60 16.20
C SER A 13 -5.58 23.49 17.15
N LYS A 14 -4.54 23.75 17.91
CA LYS A 14 -4.04 22.86 18.96
C LYS A 14 -5.17 22.49 19.95
N LEU A 15 -5.99 23.46 20.34
CA LEU A 15 -7.12 23.22 21.24
C LEU A 15 -8.17 22.27 20.63
N GLY A 16 -8.41 22.37 19.32
CA GLY A 16 -9.29 21.45 18.58
C GLY A 16 -8.75 20.03 18.59
N GLU A 17 -7.46 19.84 18.34
CA GLU A 17 -6.80 18.53 18.39
C GLU A 17 -6.85 17.93 19.81
N GLU A 18 -6.57 18.71 20.83
CA GLU A 18 -6.64 18.25 22.23
C GLU A 18 -8.05 17.83 22.65
N ARG A 19 -9.06 18.57 22.23
CA ARG A 19 -10.47 18.23 22.51
C ARG A 19 -10.88 16.94 21.81
N LEU A 20 -10.49 16.79 20.54
CA LEU A 20 -10.78 15.58 19.78
C LEU A 20 -10.08 14.36 20.38
N ARG A 21 -8.81 14.49 20.75
CA ARG A 21 -8.08 13.43 21.43
C ARG A 21 -8.75 13.00 22.73
N ARG A 22 -9.16 13.96 23.57
CA ARG A 22 -9.90 13.65 24.82
C ARG A 22 -11.21 12.93 24.55
N LEU A 23 -11.92 13.29 23.48
CA LEU A 23 -13.13 12.59 23.07
C LEU A 23 -12.83 11.14 22.70
N PHE A 24 -11.82 10.92 21.85
CA PHE A 24 -11.42 9.58 21.45
C PHE A 24 -10.93 8.74 22.64
N ASP A 25 -10.07 9.31 23.49
CA ASP A 25 -9.62 8.63 24.73
C ASP A 25 -10.78 8.20 25.60
N LYS A 26 -11.78 9.06 25.76
CA LYS A 26 -12.99 8.75 26.54
C LYS A 26 -13.79 7.62 25.92
N VAL A 27 -14.03 7.65 24.60
CA VAL A 27 -14.77 6.59 23.89
C VAL A 27 -14.02 5.26 23.96
N MET A 28 -12.70 5.26 23.77
CA MET A 28 -11.88 4.05 23.90
C MET A 28 -11.96 3.46 25.30
N LEU A 29 -11.84 4.31 26.34
CA LEU A 29 -11.93 3.88 27.73
C LEU A 29 -13.31 3.28 28.05
N GLU A 30 -14.38 3.98 27.71
CA GLU A 30 -15.77 3.55 28.01
C GLU A 30 -16.18 2.30 27.22
N SER A 31 -15.58 2.08 26.05
CA SER A 31 -15.82 0.88 25.23
C SER A 31 -14.90 -0.30 25.56
N GLY A 32 -14.00 -0.17 26.53
CA GLY A 32 -12.98 -1.20 26.79
C GLY A 32 -12.02 -1.44 25.63
N ASN A 33 -11.76 -0.43 24.81
CA ASN A 33 -10.99 -0.48 23.56
C ASN A 33 -11.59 -1.38 22.46
N GLU A 34 -12.90 -1.63 22.51
CA GLU A 34 -13.58 -2.41 21.46
C GLU A 34 -14.01 -1.58 20.25
N VAL A 35 -13.90 -0.26 20.32
CA VAL A 35 -14.27 0.66 19.24
C VAL A 35 -13.05 0.95 18.37
N VAL A 36 -13.27 0.97 17.06
CA VAL A 36 -12.28 1.39 16.07
C VAL A 36 -12.77 2.68 15.40
N PHE A 37 -11.87 3.64 15.30
CA PHE A 37 -12.12 4.84 14.51
C PHE A 37 -11.54 4.68 13.09
N ASN A 38 -12.30 5.12 12.11
CA ASN A 38 -11.82 5.37 10.76
C ASN A 38 -11.70 6.89 10.58
N LEU A 39 -10.46 7.37 10.61
CA LEU A 39 -10.14 8.78 10.67
C LEU A 39 -9.80 9.30 9.28
N ASP A 40 -10.69 10.08 8.70
CA ASP A 40 -10.49 10.65 7.37
C ASP A 40 -9.47 11.78 7.42
N ALA A 41 -8.33 11.56 6.76
CA ALA A 41 -7.26 12.53 6.63
C ALA A 41 -7.25 13.25 5.28
N THR A 42 -8.35 13.21 4.58
CA THR A 42 -8.54 13.74 3.22
C THR A 42 -7.99 15.13 3.03
N ALA A 43 -7.40 15.33 1.87
CA ALA A 43 -6.90 16.61 1.36
C ALA A 43 -5.77 17.24 2.20
N GLY A 44 -5.04 16.46 3.00
CA GLY A 44 -3.83 16.92 3.70
C GLY A 44 -4.07 18.08 4.67
N ARG A 45 -5.32 18.35 5.03
CA ARG A 45 -5.70 19.46 5.92
C ARG A 45 -5.74 19.07 7.40
N ARG A 46 -5.46 17.79 7.70
CA ARG A 46 -5.52 17.27 9.05
C ARG A 46 -4.13 16.89 9.50
N ALA A 47 -3.63 17.62 10.47
CA ALA A 47 -2.37 17.33 11.12
C ALA A 47 -2.48 16.08 12.01
N GLY A 48 -1.38 15.40 12.26
CA GLY A 48 -1.28 14.46 13.34
C GLY A 48 -1.57 13.01 13.02
N TYR A 49 -1.22 12.50 11.85
CA TYR A 49 -1.31 11.06 11.54
C TYR A 49 -0.75 10.19 12.67
N HIS A 50 0.42 10.52 13.22
CA HIS A 50 1.03 9.79 14.32
C HIS A 50 0.30 9.97 15.66
N MET A 51 -0.49 11.03 15.85
CA MET A 51 -1.36 11.19 17.01
C MET A 51 -2.64 10.37 16.91
N LEU A 52 -3.11 10.13 15.68
CA LEU A 52 -4.39 9.48 15.42
C LEU A 52 -4.25 7.96 15.23
N ASN A 53 -3.08 7.45 14.86
CA ASN A 53 -2.83 6.05 14.52
C ASN A 53 -3.18 5.05 15.63
N ARG A 54 -3.21 5.47 16.90
CA ARG A 54 -3.57 4.62 18.05
C ARG A 54 -5.06 4.36 18.19
N TYR A 55 -5.91 5.08 17.46
CA TYR A 55 -7.36 4.98 17.62
C TYR A 55 -8.03 4.09 16.56
N GLY A 56 -7.30 3.73 15.53
CA GLY A 56 -7.82 2.89 14.45
C GLY A 56 -7.18 3.19 13.11
N ASN A 57 -7.95 3.01 12.04
CA ASN A 57 -7.48 3.21 10.68
C ASN A 57 -7.50 4.68 10.30
N ILE A 58 -6.50 5.09 9.52
CA ILE A 58 -6.45 6.39 8.88
C ILE A 58 -6.93 6.22 7.45
N PHE A 59 -8.07 6.83 7.11
CA PHE A 59 -8.52 6.91 5.73
C PHE A 59 -7.68 7.96 5.01
N LEU A 60 -6.63 7.50 4.34
CA LEU A 60 -5.58 8.33 3.81
C LEU A 60 -6.04 9.14 2.60
N GLU A 61 -6.79 8.51 1.72
CA GLU A 61 -7.24 9.12 0.47
C GLU A 61 -8.66 8.74 0.10
N ASN A 62 -9.43 9.78 -0.19
CA ASN A 62 -10.67 9.71 -0.94
C ASN A 62 -10.59 10.65 -2.16
N ARG A 63 -9.44 10.73 -2.79
CA ARG A 63 -9.27 11.53 -3.99
C ARG A 63 -9.90 10.82 -5.16
N TYR A 64 -11.20 11.00 -5.23
CA TYR A 64 -11.93 10.61 -6.42
C TYR A 64 -11.38 11.35 -7.64
N THR A 65 -11.38 10.69 -8.74
CA THR A 65 -11.22 11.32 -10.04
C THR A 65 -12.22 12.47 -10.29
N ASP A 66 -13.21 12.65 -9.42
CA ASP A 66 -14.13 13.79 -9.40
C ASP A 66 -13.46 15.13 -9.13
N TRP A 67 -12.36 15.13 -8.38
CA TRP A 67 -11.68 16.36 -7.93
C TRP A 67 -10.51 16.76 -8.80
N GLY A 68 -10.05 15.86 -9.67
CA GLY A 68 -8.92 16.08 -10.54
C GLY A 68 -8.27 14.79 -10.98
N ASN A 69 -7.12 14.90 -11.64
CA ASN A 69 -6.35 13.74 -12.08
C ASN A 69 -5.70 13.07 -10.88
N TYR A 70 -5.87 11.77 -10.78
CA TYR A 70 -5.24 10.96 -9.76
C TYR A 70 -4.64 9.71 -10.37
N TYR A 71 -3.36 9.51 -10.18
CA TYR A 71 -2.60 8.46 -10.85
C TYR A 71 -2.27 7.31 -9.90
N PRO A 72 -2.20 6.05 -10.37
CA PRO A 72 -1.87 4.89 -9.53
C PRO A 72 -0.54 5.05 -8.77
N TYR A 73 0.47 5.67 -9.39
CA TYR A 73 1.74 5.92 -8.73
C TYR A 73 1.64 6.96 -7.60
N HIS A 74 0.65 7.85 -7.58
CA HIS A 74 0.39 8.74 -6.45
C HIS A 74 -0.06 7.94 -5.21
N THR A 75 -0.97 6.97 -5.41
CA THR A 75 -1.40 6.06 -4.35
C THR A 75 -0.21 5.30 -3.77
N LEU A 76 0.58 4.68 -4.65
CA LEU A 76 1.75 3.91 -4.26
C LEU A 76 2.79 4.78 -3.53
N ARG A 77 3.05 5.99 -4.05
CA ARG A 77 3.98 6.95 -3.46
C ARG A 77 3.55 7.42 -2.08
N ASN A 78 2.27 7.69 -1.88
CA ASN A 78 1.75 8.12 -0.58
C ASN A 78 1.94 7.04 0.48
N LEU A 79 1.62 5.78 0.16
CA LEU A 79 1.90 4.66 1.05
C LEU A 79 3.40 4.50 1.31
N TRP A 80 4.23 4.58 0.26
CA TRP A 80 5.68 4.43 0.35
C TRP A 80 6.32 5.51 1.22
N MET A 81 5.87 6.76 1.10
CA MET A 81 6.37 7.87 1.90
C MET A 81 5.91 7.78 3.35
N LEU A 82 4.64 7.47 3.58
CA LEU A 82 4.06 7.46 4.93
C LEU A 82 4.47 6.23 5.74
N SER A 83 4.72 5.09 5.12
CA SER A 83 5.17 3.87 5.81
C SER A 83 6.50 4.02 6.54
N LYS A 84 7.26 5.09 6.27
CA LYS A 84 8.46 5.46 7.03
C LYS A 84 8.14 6.02 8.43
N TYR A 85 6.92 6.49 8.65
CA TYR A 85 6.53 7.24 9.85
C TYR A 85 5.30 6.70 10.55
N VAL A 86 4.45 5.99 9.81
CA VAL A 86 3.17 5.47 10.30
C VAL A 86 3.05 4.00 9.88
N PRO A 87 2.58 3.10 10.75
CA PRO A 87 2.34 1.72 10.37
C PRO A 87 1.46 1.63 9.11
N ALA A 88 1.96 0.98 8.07
CA ALA A 88 1.28 0.96 6.77
C ALA A 88 -0.07 0.23 6.85
N GLU A 89 -0.19 -0.77 7.70
CA GLU A 89 -1.38 -1.59 7.89
C GLU A 89 -2.59 -0.84 8.44
N ILE A 90 -2.41 0.36 8.99
CA ILE A 90 -3.52 1.21 9.42
C ILE A 90 -3.92 2.27 8.39
N LEU A 91 -3.12 2.42 7.33
CA LEU A 91 -3.41 3.36 6.24
C LEU A 91 -4.43 2.75 5.29
N GLN A 92 -5.65 3.21 5.34
CA GLN A 92 -6.70 2.80 4.43
C GLN A 92 -6.69 3.68 3.19
N ILE A 93 -6.62 3.06 2.03
CA ILE A 93 -6.47 3.77 0.76
C ILE A 93 -7.35 3.17 -0.32
N GLU A 94 -7.95 4.04 -1.12
CA GLU A 94 -8.80 3.67 -2.22
C GLU A 94 -7.98 3.11 -3.39
N PHE A 95 -8.40 1.99 -3.98
CA PHE A 95 -7.97 1.63 -5.31
C PHE A 95 -8.94 2.18 -6.37
N LEU A 96 -8.37 2.73 -7.43
CA LEU A 96 -9.11 3.54 -8.39
C LEU A 96 -10.05 2.71 -9.27
N ASN A 97 -11.24 3.24 -9.54
CA ASN A 97 -12.06 2.80 -10.66
C ASN A 97 -11.55 3.50 -11.93
N LYS A 98 -10.85 2.78 -12.79
CA LYS A 98 -10.21 3.30 -14.01
C LYS A 98 -11.18 3.85 -15.05
N TRP A 99 -12.45 3.49 -14.96
CA TRP A 99 -13.47 3.94 -15.89
C TRP A 99 -14.22 5.20 -15.42
N ARG A 100 -13.94 5.64 -14.20
CA ARG A 100 -14.58 6.85 -13.67
C ARG A 100 -13.86 8.09 -14.19
N ASN A 101 -14.63 8.99 -14.81
CA ASN A 101 -14.16 10.28 -15.32
C ASN A 101 -12.87 10.20 -16.18
N PRO A 102 -12.80 9.33 -17.20
CA PRO A 102 -11.61 9.18 -18.04
C PRO A 102 -11.31 10.47 -18.83
N ASP A 103 -12.32 11.29 -19.09
CA ASP A 103 -12.23 12.58 -19.77
C ASP A 103 -11.47 13.65 -18.97
N LYS A 104 -11.24 13.44 -17.69
CA LYS A 104 -10.42 14.35 -16.85
C LYS A 104 -8.92 14.19 -17.07
N TYR A 105 -8.49 13.12 -17.76
CA TYR A 105 -7.09 12.90 -18.07
C TYR A 105 -6.76 13.45 -19.46
N PRO A 106 -5.54 14.01 -19.65
CA PRO A 106 -5.11 14.43 -20.98
C PRO A 106 -5.16 13.28 -21.99
N THR A 107 -5.51 13.61 -23.24
CA THR A 107 -5.51 12.60 -24.31
C THR A 107 -4.10 12.02 -24.48
N GLY A 108 -3.98 10.70 -24.45
CA GLY A 108 -2.70 10.00 -24.58
C GLY A 108 -1.81 10.05 -23.33
N ASP A 109 -2.34 10.45 -22.18
CA ASP A 109 -1.60 10.39 -20.92
C ASP A 109 -1.26 8.94 -20.55
N PRO A 110 0.04 8.56 -20.57
CA PRO A 110 0.46 7.17 -20.31
C PRO A 110 0.16 6.71 -18.88
N PHE A 111 0.00 7.63 -17.93
CA PHE A 111 -0.24 7.31 -16.53
C PHE A 111 -1.72 7.34 -16.14
N ALA A 112 -2.62 7.64 -17.09
CA ALA A 112 -4.05 7.62 -16.82
C ALA A 112 -4.49 6.22 -16.35
N PRO A 113 -5.35 6.11 -15.32
CA PRO A 113 -5.77 4.83 -14.73
C PRO A 113 -6.34 3.83 -15.74
N VAL A 114 -6.92 4.30 -16.84
CA VAL A 114 -7.48 3.46 -17.91
C VAL A 114 -6.43 2.53 -18.56
N ASN A 115 -5.15 2.91 -18.51
CA ASN A 115 -4.06 2.14 -19.11
C ASN A 115 -3.57 0.95 -18.24
N TYR A 116 -4.02 0.89 -17.00
CA TYR A 116 -3.59 -0.15 -16.07
C TYR A 116 -4.62 -1.27 -15.97
N SER A 117 -4.17 -2.49 -15.64
CA SER A 117 -5.08 -3.56 -15.25
C SER A 117 -5.76 -3.24 -13.91
N PHE A 118 -6.96 -3.75 -13.72
CA PHE A 118 -7.66 -3.57 -12.44
C PHE A 118 -6.92 -4.27 -11.29
N ASP A 119 -6.23 -5.36 -11.59
CA ASP A 119 -5.35 -6.06 -10.65
C ASP A 119 -4.20 -5.19 -10.16
N TYR A 120 -3.56 -4.43 -11.07
CA TYR A 120 -2.51 -3.50 -10.67
C TYR A 120 -3.04 -2.35 -9.82
N LEU A 121 -4.21 -1.79 -10.16
CA LEU A 121 -4.87 -0.75 -9.38
C LEU A 121 -5.22 -1.21 -7.96
N PHE A 122 -5.60 -2.48 -7.80
CA PHE A 122 -5.75 -3.08 -6.48
C PHE A 122 -4.40 -3.26 -5.79
N ALA A 123 -3.42 -3.81 -6.50
CA ALA A 123 -2.12 -4.17 -5.93
C ALA A 123 -1.38 -2.97 -5.33
N VAL A 124 -1.45 -1.77 -5.94
CA VAL A 124 -0.78 -0.56 -5.41
C VAL A 124 -1.28 -0.13 -4.03
N THR A 125 -2.39 -0.69 -3.54
CA THR A 125 -2.95 -0.42 -2.22
C THR A 125 -2.63 -1.49 -1.17
N MET A 126 -2.04 -2.63 -1.58
CA MET A 126 -1.88 -3.82 -0.73
C MET A 126 -0.98 -3.61 0.49
N ALA A 127 -0.02 -2.69 0.43
CA ALA A 127 0.82 -2.40 1.61
C ALA A 127 0.04 -1.75 2.75
N GLY A 128 -1.04 -1.02 2.43
CA GLY A 128 -2.01 -0.51 3.38
C GLY A 128 -3.25 -1.40 3.48
N GLN A 129 -4.38 -0.79 3.76
CA GLN A 129 -5.68 -1.44 3.73
C GLN A 129 -6.45 -1.03 2.48
N PRO A 130 -6.57 -1.91 1.48
CA PRO A 130 -7.33 -1.62 0.26
C PRO A 130 -8.79 -1.32 0.56
N LEU A 131 -9.30 -0.25 -0.03
CA LEU A 131 -10.68 0.18 0.09
C LEU A 131 -11.32 0.31 -1.28
N ALA A 132 -12.38 -0.44 -1.54
CA ALA A 132 -13.23 -0.25 -2.70
C ALA A 132 -14.24 0.86 -2.41
N TRP A 133 -13.84 2.11 -2.66
CA TRP A 133 -14.70 3.29 -2.48
C TRP A 133 -15.22 3.75 -3.83
N MET A 134 -15.98 2.88 -4.50
CA MET A 134 -16.48 3.09 -5.84
C MET A 134 -17.90 2.58 -6.00
N GLU A 135 -18.59 3.07 -7.00
CA GLU A 135 -19.90 2.55 -7.40
C GLU A 135 -19.72 1.20 -8.07
N ALA A 136 -20.34 0.18 -7.50
CA ALA A 136 -20.28 -1.18 -8.04
C ALA A 136 -21.23 -1.41 -9.23
N ALA A 137 -22.25 -0.54 -9.39
CA ALA A 137 -23.32 -0.76 -10.35
C ALA A 137 -22.88 -0.72 -11.83
N ASN A 138 -21.80 0.01 -12.13
CA ASN A 138 -21.30 0.22 -13.50
C ASN A 138 -19.90 -0.37 -13.73
N LEU A 139 -19.47 -1.32 -12.89
CA LEU A 139 -18.19 -1.98 -13.08
C LEU A 139 -18.25 -2.93 -14.26
N LEU A 140 -17.21 -2.90 -15.11
CA LEU A 140 -17.04 -3.83 -16.21
C LEU A 140 -16.54 -5.19 -15.72
N GLU A 141 -16.65 -6.22 -16.56
CA GLU A 141 -16.29 -7.59 -16.23
C GLU A 141 -14.84 -7.73 -15.70
N GLU A 142 -13.89 -6.94 -16.23
CA GLU A 142 -12.51 -6.91 -15.77
C GLU A 142 -12.39 -6.64 -14.26
N ALA A 143 -13.23 -5.77 -13.69
CA ALA A 143 -13.21 -5.47 -12.26
C ALA A 143 -13.63 -6.69 -11.42
N PHE A 144 -14.57 -7.49 -11.91
CA PHE A 144 -15.03 -8.70 -11.22
C PHE A 144 -13.98 -9.83 -11.30
N ALA A 145 -13.20 -9.88 -12.38
CA ALA A 145 -12.10 -10.83 -12.52
C ALA A 145 -11.03 -10.64 -11.42
N THR A 146 -10.80 -9.41 -10.96
CA THR A 146 -9.89 -9.10 -9.84
C THR A 146 -10.35 -9.72 -8.51
N GLY A 147 -11.58 -10.18 -8.42
CA GLY A 147 -12.10 -10.84 -7.21
C GLY A 147 -11.29 -12.06 -6.76
N SER A 148 -10.68 -12.80 -7.69
CA SER A 148 -9.80 -13.92 -7.37
C SER A 148 -8.51 -13.44 -6.68
N LEU A 149 -7.88 -12.42 -7.22
CA LEU A 149 -6.69 -11.77 -6.65
C LEU A 149 -6.99 -11.22 -5.25
N ILE A 150 -8.11 -10.52 -5.08
CA ILE A 150 -8.53 -9.99 -3.78
C ILE A 150 -8.71 -11.10 -2.76
N LYS A 151 -9.33 -12.22 -3.15
CA LYS A 151 -9.54 -13.37 -2.28
C LYS A 151 -8.22 -14.02 -1.86
N GLU A 152 -7.29 -14.20 -2.79
CA GLU A 152 -5.95 -14.73 -2.50
C GLU A 152 -5.18 -13.80 -1.56
N TYR A 153 -5.12 -12.51 -1.89
CA TYR A 153 -4.48 -11.52 -1.01
C TYR A 153 -5.05 -11.53 0.40
N ARG A 154 -6.38 -11.55 0.54
CA ARG A 154 -7.02 -11.59 1.85
C ARG A 154 -6.64 -12.81 2.69
N SER A 155 -6.35 -13.93 2.08
CA SER A 155 -5.91 -15.13 2.80
C SER A 155 -4.54 -14.97 3.47
N MET A 156 -3.69 -14.07 2.97
CA MET A 156 -2.34 -13.80 3.46
C MET A 156 -2.16 -12.39 4.05
N GLN A 157 -3.12 -11.51 3.87
CA GLN A 157 -3.06 -10.11 4.33
C GLN A 157 -2.66 -10.00 5.80
N HIS A 158 -3.26 -10.82 6.65
CA HIS A 158 -2.94 -10.82 8.08
C HIS A 158 -1.47 -11.15 8.33
N ALA A 159 -0.94 -12.17 7.69
CA ALA A 159 0.48 -12.54 7.83
C ALA A 159 1.41 -11.44 7.30
N PHE A 160 1.07 -10.82 6.17
CA PHE A 160 1.83 -9.71 5.62
C PHE A 160 1.82 -8.49 6.56
N HIS A 161 0.68 -8.17 7.15
CA HIS A 161 0.50 -7.03 8.05
C HIS A 161 1.01 -7.28 9.48
N GLN A 162 1.36 -8.50 9.86
CA GLN A 162 2.01 -8.80 11.16
C GLN A 162 3.45 -8.26 11.22
N GLY A 163 4.11 -8.08 10.10
CA GLY A 163 5.47 -7.55 10.04
C GLY A 163 5.50 -6.02 10.06
N THR A 164 6.68 -5.47 10.36
CA THR A 164 6.92 -4.05 10.14
C THR A 164 7.07 -3.81 8.64
N ILE A 165 6.15 -3.05 8.06
CA ILE A 165 6.12 -2.76 6.64
C ILE A 165 6.93 -1.50 6.36
N LEU A 166 8.00 -1.66 5.59
CA LEU A 166 8.95 -0.61 5.26
C LEU A 166 9.07 -0.46 3.73
N PRO A 167 9.29 0.75 3.22
CA PRO A 167 9.46 0.97 1.79
C PRO A 167 10.81 0.42 1.31
N VAL A 168 10.84 -0.11 0.08
CA VAL A 168 12.04 -0.61 -0.58
C VAL A 168 12.13 -0.08 -2.01
N GLY A 169 13.34 -0.12 -2.58
CA GLY A 169 13.59 0.35 -3.93
C GLY A 169 13.49 1.87 -4.09
N GLU A 170 13.10 2.31 -5.27
CA GLU A 170 13.00 3.72 -5.63
C GLU A 170 11.66 4.32 -5.19
N GLU A 171 11.63 5.64 -4.96
CA GLU A 171 10.36 6.34 -4.74
C GLU A 171 9.44 6.19 -5.96
N PRO A 172 8.17 5.81 -5.80
CA PRO A 172 7.23 5.66 -6.92
C PRO A 172 7.09 6.95 -7.73
N SER A 173 7.19 6.81 -9.05
CA SER A 173 7.17 7.94 -10.01
C SER A 173 6.35 7.65 -11.27
N GLY A 174 5.77 6.46 -11.39
CA GLY A 174 5.19 5.90 -12.60
C GLY A 174 6.23 5.18 -13.47
N ARG A 175 7.53 5.20 -13.09
CA ARG A 175 8.63 4.59 -13.87
C ARG A 175 9.67 3.89 -13.00
N SER A 176 9.37 3.63 -11.75
CA SER A 176 10.32 3.09 -10.76
C SER A 176 10.22 1.58 -10.63
N PHE A 177 11.28 0.96 -10.10
CA PHE A 177 11.23 -0.30 -9.39
C PHE A 177 11.14 -0.03 -7.90
N THR A 178 10.04 -0.38 -7.31
CA THR A 178 9.68 0.05 -5.96
C THR A 178 8.96 -1.06 -5.21
N GLY A 179 8.65 -0.84 -3.94
CA GLY A 179 7.87 -1.82 -3.19
C GLY A 179 7.88 -1.61 -1.69
N PHE A 180 7.51 -2.69 -1.01
CA PHE A 180 7.49 -2.76 0.44
C PHE A 180 8.06 -4.08 0.93
N GLN A 181 8.77 -4.02 2.05
CA GLN A 181 9.20 -5.20 2.78
C GLN A 181 8.46 -5.27 4.11
N SER A 182 7.77 -6.36 4.33
CA SER A 182 7.22 -6.69 5.66
C SER A 182 8.22 -7.58 6.39
N VAL A 183 8.79 -7.07 7.47
CA VAL A 183 9.76 -7.79 8.30
C VAL A 183 9.02 -8.44 9.46
N ILE A 184 8.78 -9.76 9.38
CA ILE A 184 8.09 -10.53 10.41
C ILE A 184 9.06 -10.95 11.51
N SER A 185 10.24 -11.41 11.10
CA SER A 185 11.32 -11.80 11.98
C SER A 185 12.69 -11.45 11.36
N PRO A 186 13.81 -11.58 12.09
CA PRO A 186 15.14 -11.40 11.51
C PRO A 186 15.45 -12.33 10.33
N TYR A 187 14.66 -13.38 10.12
CA TYR A 187 14.95 -14.41 9.12
C TYR A 187 13.90 -14.54 8.02
N GLU A 188 12.74 -13.97 8.19
CA GLU A 188 11.66 -14.10 7.20
C GLU A 188 10.68 -12.91 7.19
N GLY A 189 9.98 -12.80 6.09
CA GLY A 189 8.93 -11.82 5.87
C GLY A 189 8.43 -11.86 4.44
N PHE A 190 7.92 -10.73 3.96
CA PHE A 190 7.42 -10.60 2.60
C PHE A 190 8.10 -9.43 1.86
N LEU A 191 8.20 -9.57 0.55
CA LEU A 191 8.55 -8.51 -0.38
C LEU A 191 7.38 -8.35 -1.35
N LEU A 192 6.78 -7.16 -1.37
CA LEU A 192 5.77 -6.75 -2.33
C LEU A 192 6.41 -5.73 -3.26
N LEU A 193 6.65 -6.13 -4.49
CA LEU A 193 7.44 -5.40 -5.47
C LEU A 193 6.58 -4.94 -6.63
N TYR A 194 6.90 -3.79 -7.18
CA TYR A 194 6.25 -3.21 -8.35
C TYR A 194 7.29 -2.82 -9.39
N ARG A 195 7.02 -3.16 -10.63
CA ARG A 195 7.64 -2.57 -11.79
C ARG A 195 6.64 -1.61 -12.41
N GLU A 196 6.87 -0.34 -12.26
CA GLU A 196 6.08 0.69 -12.94
C GLU A 196 6.43 0.71 -14.43
N SER A 197 5.96 1.69 -15.18
CA SER A 197 6.17 1.80 -16.64
C SER A 197 7.64 2.11 -17.00
N THR A 198 8.54 1.19 -16.71
CA THR A 198 9.97 1.25 -17.04
C THR A 198 10.35 0.16 -18.05
N PRO A 199 11.28 0.41 -19.00
CA PRO A 199 11.70 -0.57 -20.00
C PRO A 199 12.49 -1.73 -19.40
N GLU A 200 13.23 -1.52 -18.31
CA GLU A 200 14.03 -2.56 -17.69
C GLU A 200 13.14 -3.57 -16.95
N SER A 201 13.36 -4.87 -17.25
CA SER A 201 12.67 -5.97 -16.55
C SER A 201 13.38 -6.43 -15.28
N THR A 202 14.61 -5.98 -15.06
CA THR A 202 15.47 -6.38 -13.95
C THR A 202 16.14 -5.16 -13.34
N ARG A 203 16.13 -5.08 -12.02
CA ARG A 203 16.77 -3.99 -11.27
C ARG A 203 17.41 -4.50 -9.98
N ILE A 204 18.45 -3.82 -9.51
CA ILE A 204 18.97 -3.98 -8.15
C ILE A 204 18.28 -2.93 -7.29
N ILE A 205 17.62 -3.36 -6.24
CA ILE A 205 16.85 -2.49 -5.34
C ILE A 205 17.39 -2.53 -3.92
N ASP A 206 17.28 -1.40 -3.23
CA ASP A 206 17.56 -1.31 -1.80
C ASP A 206 16.46 -1.99 -1.00
N THR A 207 16.85 -2.74 0.03
CA THR A 207 15.97 -3.47 0.94
C THR A 207 16.45 -3.35 2.38
N TRP A 208 15.69 -3.89 3.31
CA TRP A 208 16.03 -3.98 4.73
C TRP A 208 16.61 -5.37 5.10
N LEU A 209 17.04 -6.14 4.09
CA LEU A 209 17.69 -7.43 4.32
C LEU A 209 19.10 -7.20 4.89
N PRO A 210 19.54 -8.01 5.87
CA PRO A 210 20.89 -7.90 6.41
C PRO A 210 21.94 -8.17 5.34
N GLU A 211 23.03 -7.43 5.38
CA GLU A 211 24.15 -7.58 4.47
C GLU A 211 24.74 -9.00 4.49
N GLY A 212 25.11 -9.51 3.32
CA GLY A 212 25.78 -10.80 3.14
C GLY A 212 24.86 -12.00 3.34
N THR A 213 23.54 -11.80 3.35
CA THR A 213 22.59 -12.92 3.52
C THR A 213 22.20 -13.56 2.20
N ASP A 214 22.12 -14.89 2.19
CA ASP A 214 21.51 -15.67 1.12
C ASP A 214 20.00 -15.72 1.36
N VAL A 215 19.22 -15.26 0.38
CA VAL A 215 17.78 -15.07 0.50
C VAL A 215 17.06 -15.92 -0.53
N GLN A 216 16.13 -16.74 -0.06
CA GLN A 216 15.18 -17.44 -0.91
C GLN A 216 13.91 -16.62 -1.06
N LEU A 217 13.52 -16.32 -2.30
CA LEU A 217 12.27 -15.65 -2.65
C LEU A 217 11.26 -16.69 -3.15
N ILE A 218 10.25 -16.96 -2.37
CA ILE A 218 9.20 -17.94 -2.64
C ILE A 218 7.99 -17.19 -3.20
N PRO A 219 7.54 -17.52 -4.44
CA PRO A 219 6.38 -16.89 -5.05
C PRO A 219 5.13 -17.00 -4.19
N VAL A 220 4.36 -15.91 -4.12
CA VAL A 220 3.10 -15.86 -3.38
C VAL A 220 1.97 -15.35 -4.26
N LEU A 221 2.14 -14.19 -4.93
CA LEU A 221 1.06 -13.54 -5.66
C LEU A 221 1.61 -12.66 -6.78
N GLY A 222 0.86 -12.50 -7.87
CA GLY A 222 1.23 -11.63 -8.99
C GLY A 222 2.25 -12.24 -9.95
N ASP A 223 3.04 -11.41 -10.64
CA ASP A 223 4.02 -11.81 -11.67
C ASP A 223 5.33 -12.32 -11.04
N THR A 224 5.24 -13.36 -10.25
CA THR A 224 6.37 -13.86 -9.43
C THR A 224 7.32 -14.78 -10.17
N GLY A 225 6.89 -15.48 -11.21
CA GLY A 225 7.67 -16.55 -11.83
C GLY A 225 7.96 -17.71 -10.86
N GLN A 226 9.19 -18.26 -10.91
CA GLN A 226 9.61 -19.37 -10.04
C GLN A 226 10.31 -18.86 -8.78
N THR A 227 10.53 -19.77 -7.81
CA THR A 227 11.37 -19.49 -6.62
C THR A 227 12.76 -19.04 -7.06
N GLN A 228 13.21 -17.95 -6.49
CA GLN A 228 14.50 -17.34 -6.80
C GLN A 228 15.43 -17.38 -5.61
N MET A 229 16.71 -17.46 -5.89
CA MET A 229 17.78 -17.27 -4.91
C MET A 229 18.44 -15.93 -5.18
N SER A 230 18.66 -15.15 -4.15
CA SER A 230 19.34 -13.87 -4.23
C SER A 230 20.33 -13.71 -3.08
N VAL A 231 21.34 -12.88 -3.27
CA VAL A 231 22.27 -12.49 -2.22
C VAL A 231 22.04 -11.02 -1.92
N ALA A 232 21.84 -10.69 -0.65
CA ALA A 232 21.73 -9.31 -0.23
C ALA A 232 23.12 -8.69 -0.08
N GLU A 233 23.58 -8.01 -1.14
CA GLU A 233 24.84 -7.26 -1.15
C GLU A 233 24.57 -5.81 -0.73
N ASN A 234 25.15 -5.38 0.37
CA ASN A 234 24.89 -4.06 0.97
C ASN A 234 23.39 -3.77 1.17
N GLY A 235 22.60 -4.78 1.59
CA GLY A 235 21.17 -4.64 1.75
C GLY A 235 20.37 -4.58 0.43
N ARG A 236 21.01 -4.84 -0.71
CA ARG A 236 20.38 -4.80 -2.03
C ARG A 236 20.24 -6.18 -2.64
N ILE A 237 19.16 -6.38 -3.37
CA ILE A 237 18.91 -7.62 -4.11
C ILE A 237 18.57 -7.32 -5.57
N ARG A 238 18.87 -8.28 -6.43
CA ARG A 238 18.44 -8.27 -7.83
C ARG A 238 17.04 -8.84 -7.92
N VAL A 239 16.11 -8.10 -8.51
CA VAL A 239 14.73 -8.52 -8.75
C VAL A 239 14.37 -8.40 -10.22
N SER A 240 13.48 -9.27 -10.68
CA SER A 240 13.00 -9.28 -12.07
C SER A 240 11.48 -9.41 -12.07
N LEU A 241 10.79 -8.51 -12.75
CA LEU A 241 9.38 -8.60 -13.09
C LEU A 241 9.26 -8.51 -14.62
N ARG A 242 8.56 -9.47 -15.22
CA ARG A 242 8.51 -9.61 -16.68
C ARG A 242 7.83 -8.43 -17.36
N ASN A 243 6.66 -8.05 -16.82
CA ASN A 243 5.81 -7.06 -17.45
C ASN A 243 5.95 -5.69 -16.77
N PRO A 244 5.89 -4.57 -17.52
CA PRO A 244 5.69 -3.26 -16.93
C PRO A 244 4.30 -3.19 -16.29
N ASP A 245 4.09 -2.22 -15.42
CA ASP A 245 2.85 -2.00 -14.70
C ASP A 245 2.31 -3.28 -14.05
N SER A 246 3.23 -4.01 -13.41
CA SER A 246 2.97 -5.28 -12.74
C SER A 246 3.49 -5.29 -11.31
N PHE A 247 3.08 -6.28 -10.56
CA PHE A 247 3.52 -6.49 -9.19
C PHE A 247 3.85 -7.97 -8.95
N ALA A 248 4.66 -8.21 -7.93
CA ALA A 248 4.98 -9.54 -7.44
C ALA A 248 5.10 -9.53 -5.91
N MET A 249 4.48 -10.49 -5.26
CA MET A 249 4.67 -10.72 -3.83
C MET A 249 5.42 -12.01 -3.61
N TYR A 250 6.48 -11.93 -2.82
CA TYR A 250 7.29 -13.07 -2.40
C TYR A 250 7.28 -13.18 -0.87
N ARG A 251 7.25 -14.40 -0.37
CA ARG A 251 7.75 -14.67 0.99
C ARG A 251 9.25 -14.85 0.89
N TYR A 252 10.02 -14.09 1.66
CA TYR A 252 11.45 -14.29 1.72
C TYR A 252 11.86 -15.08 2.98
N LYS A 253 12.91 -15.87 2.83
CA LYS A 253 13.61 -16.55 3.94
C LYS A 253 15.10 -16.34 3.80
N ILE A 254 15.75 -15.97 4.88
CA ILE A 254 17.21 -15.95 5.00
C ILE A 254 17.65 -17.37 5.32
N ILE A 255 18.43 -17.97 4.42
CA ILE A 255 18.86 -19.37 4.52
C ILE A 255 20.35 -19.51 4.84
N GLY A 256 21.12 -18.45 4.74
CA GLY A 256 22.53 -18.41 5.04
C GLY A 256 23.05 -16.98 5.21
N ARG A 257 24.24 -16.87 5.72
CA ARG A 257 25.00 -15.62 5.76
C ARG A 257 26.44 -15.90 5.34
N LYS A 258 26.91 -15.20 4.34
CA LYS A 258 28.36 -15.25 3.99
C LYS A 258 29.14 -14.68 5.17
N LYS A 259 30.12 -15.43 5.62
CA LYS A 259 31.08 -14.99 6.65
C LYS A 259 32.05 -13.98 6.06
#